data_662292e17d53ff4883380594e160e4f6
#
_entry.id   662292e17d53ff4883380594e160e4f6
#
_cell.length_a   1.000
_cell.length_b   1.000
_cell.length_c   1.000
_cell.angle_alpha   90.00
_cell.angle_beta   90.00
_cell.angle_gamma   90.00
#
_symmetry.space_group_name_H-M   'P 1'
#
loop_
_entity.id
_entity.type
_entity.pdbx_description
1 polymer ?
#
loop_
_entity_poly.entity_id
_entity_poly.type
_entity_poly.pdbx_seq_one_letter_code
_entity_poly.pdbx_strand_id
1 'polypeptide(L)'
;STGGNTAVITGLVAGEYNLTITDAWGCTGSSGKTIDQPGQLNAAVTTVPVSCYGDATGSAQVAISGGVPPYYAAWSSGQSGYQIINMLAGNYQVSVSDHNQCVEVIDFTIAQPSAPLSVLLNITPISCYQDTDGEINAVAQGGTPPYNYYWYNGTSFVNLSTIRFLGQGVYNVT
;
A
#
# COMPACT_ATOMS: atom_id res chain seq x y z
N SER A 1 14.73 34.48 24.61
CA SER A 1 15.07 35.92 24.51
C SER A 1 16.46 36.02 23.90
N THR A 2 16.58 36.58 22.68
CA THR A 2 17.83 36.69 21.90
C THR A 2 18.66 37.92 22.26
N GLY A 3 18.22 38.74 23.25
CA GLY A 3 18.97 39.88 23.77
C GLY A 3 19.45 40.92 22.76
N GLY A 4 18.80 41.01 21.60
CA GLY A 4 19.17 41.96 20.54
C GLY A 4 18.76 43.41 20.90
N ASN A 5 19.66 44.34 20.68
CA ASN A 5 19.42 45.76 20.90
C ASN A 5 19.31 46.55 19.60
N THR A 6 18.67 45.93 18.60
CA THR A 6 18.46 46.49 17.25
C THR A 6 16.96 46.60 16.94
N ALA A 7 16.59 47.53 16.05
CA ALA A 7 15.20 47.70 15.63
C ALA A 7 14.65 46.54 14.80
N VAL A 8 15.53 45.70 14.25
CA VAL A 8 15.19 44.53 13.45
C VAL A 8 15.98 43.32 13.94
N ILE A 9 15.27 42.19 14.16
CA ILE A 9 15.84 40.89 14.48
C ILE A 9 15.46 39.95 13.36
N THR A 10 16.42 39.19 12.83
CA THR A 10 16.25 38.19 11.78
C THR A 10 16.67 36.82 12.24
N GLY A 11 16.27 35.76 11.52
CA GLY A 11 16.63 34.37 11.85
C GLY A 11 15.89 33.82 13.07
N LEU A 12 14.68 34.33 13.35
CA LEU A 12 13.86 33.89 14.44
C LEU A 12 13.18 32.55 14.07
N VAL A 13 13.16 31.61 15.01
CA VAL A 13 12.39 30.38 14.92
C VAL A 13 10.93 30.61 15.39
N ALA A 14 10.06 29.67 15.19
CA ALA A 14 8.70 29.73 15.74
C ALA A 14 8.74 29.83 17.27
N GLY A 15 7.87 30.66 17.82
CA GLY A 15 7.83 30.92 19.26
C GLY A 15 7.26 32.30 19.59
N GLU A 16 7.14 32.57 20.88
CA GLU A 16 6.66 33.83 21.40
C GLU A 16 7.84 34.78 21.66
N TYR A 17 7.75 36.00 21.13
CA TYR A 17 8.76 37.05 21.26
C TYR A 17 8.18 38.29 21.93
N ASN A 18 8.82 38.74 22.98
CA ASN A 18 8.45 39.94 23.73
C ASN A 18 9.49 41.02 23.54
N LEU A 19 9.05 42.19 23.11
CA LEU A 19 9.87 43.40 23.00
C LEU A 19 9.57 44.31 24.20
N THR A 20 10.62 44.80 24.83
CA THR A 20 10.54 45.90 25.78
C THR A 20 11.40 47.04 25.30
N ILE A 21 10.84 48.23 25.22
CA ILE A 21 11.56 49.46 24.93
C ILE A 21 11.62 50.31 26.18
N THR A 22 12.75 51.00 26.36
CA THR A 22 12.95 51.89 27.49
C THR A 22 13.43 53.24 26.92
N ASP A 23 12.80 54.33 27.38
CA ASP A 23 13.26 55.68 26.98
C ASP A 23 14.41 56.19 27.85
N ALA A 24 14.93 57.39 27.54
CA ALA A 24 16.01 58.02 28.26
C ALA A 24 15.68 58.37 29.75
N TRP A 25 14.41 58.39 30.11
CA TRP A 25 13.90 58.68 31.43
C TRP A 25 13.57 57.38 32.23
N GLY A 26 13.82 56.21 31.61
CA GLY A 26 13.57 54.90 32.24
C GLY A 26 12.11 54.42 32.11
N CYS A 27 11.24 55.09 31.38
CA CYS A 27 9.90 54.63 31.12
C CYS A 27 9.92 53.43 30.16
N THR A 28 9.19 52.38 30.45
CA THR A 28 9.18 51.14 29.67
C THR A 28 7.84 50.91 28.99
N GLY A 29 7.89 50.42 27.73
CA GLY A 29 6.74 49.86 26.98
C GLY A 29 7.05 48.45 26.49
N SER A 30 6.09 47.55 26.51
CA SER A 30 6.29 46.18 26.03
C SER A 30 5.20 45.76 25.06
N SER A 31 5.58 44.88 24.12
CA SER A 31 4.66 44.21 23.18
C SER A 31 5.16 42.82 22.85
N GLY A 32 4.26 41.86 22.71
CA GLY A 32 4.57 40.47 22.32
C GLY A 32 3.94 40.09 20.99
N LYS A 33 4.63 39.22 20.26
CA LYS A 33 4.13 38.58 19.04
C LYS A 33 4.61 37.14 18.96
N THR A 34 3.75 36.27 18.45
CA THR A 34 4.09 34.87 18.14
C THR A 34 4.49 34.76 16.67
N ILE A 35 5.55 34.02 16.43
CA ILE A 35 5.90 33.53 15.10
C ILE A 35 5.45 32.07 15.05
N ASP A 36 4.48 31.81 14.17
CA ASP A 36 3.96 30.46 13.95
C ASP A 36 4.77 29.71 12.91
N GLN A 37 4.71 28.38 12.95
CA GLN A 37 5.25 27.51 11.90
C GLN A 37 4.15 26.57 11.42
N PRO A 38 4.19 26.12 10.16
CA PRO A 38 3.32 25.07 9.67
C PRO A 38 3.50 23.78 10.48
N GLY A 39 2.46 22.96 10.55
CA GLY A 39 2.58 21.59 11.05
C GLY A 39 3.57 20.80 10.21
N GLN A 40 4.21 19.79 10.80
CA GLN A 40 5.13 18.91 10.05
C GLN A 40 4.39 18.24 8.89
N LEU A 41 5.01 18.25 7.70
CA LEU A 41 4.52 17.46 6.57
C LEU A 41 4.64 15.98 6.91
N ASN A 42 3.55 15.24 6.78
CA ASN A 42 3.51 13.80 6.97
C ASN A 42 2.73 13.18 5.82
N ALA A 43 3.15 12.01 5.39
CA ALA A 43 2.46 11.23 4.37
C ALA A 43 2.39 9.76 4.78
N ALA A 44 1.34 9.07 4.36
CA ALA A 44 1.15 7.64 4.59
C ALA A 44 0.67 6.98 3.30
N VAL A 45 1.23 5.80 2.98
CA VAL A 45 0.86 5.04 1.78
C VAL A 45 0.03 3.83 2.19
N THR A 46 -1.08 3.63 1.48
CA THR A 46 -1.85 2.40 1.52
C THR A 46 -1.72 1.69 0.18
N THR A 47 -1.58 0.36 0.20
CA THR A 47 -1.38 -0.46 -1.01
C THR A 47 -2.47 -1.50 -1.16
N VAL A 48 -2.80 -1.83 -2.40
CA VAL A 48 -3.59 -3.00 -2.76
C VAL A 48 -2.64 -3.98 -3.48
N PRO A 49 -2.52 -5.22 -2.98
CA PRO A 49 -1.65 -6.21 -3.60
C PRO A 49 -2.16 -6.63 -4.99
N VAL A 50 -1.27 -7.21 -5.75
CA VAL A 50 -1.60 -7.81 -7.06
C VAL A 50 -2.46 -9.06 -6.85
N SER A 51 -3.53 -9.20 -7.62
CA SER A 51 -4.52 -10.29 -7.47
C SER A 51 -3.97 -11.65 -7.88
N CYS A 52 -3.24 -11.71 -9.00
CA CYS A 52 -2.63 -12.93 -9.49
C CYS A 52 -1.11 -12.75 -9.66
N TYR A 53 -0.37 -13.82 -9.49
CA TYR A 53 1.10 -13.78 -9.63
C TYR A 53 1.52 -13.25 -11.00
N GLY A 54 2.34 -12.20 -11.01
CA GLY A 54 2.88 -11.58 -12.21
C GLY A 54 1.95 -10.59 -12.93
N ASP A 55 0.72 -10.40 -12.45
CA ASP A 55 -0.19 -9.42 -13.04
C ASP A 55 0.10 -7.99 -12.59
N ALA A 56 -0.38 -7.02 -13.36
CA ALA A 56 -0.28 -5.60 -13.07
C ALA A 56 -1.63 -5.06 -12.54
N THR A 57 -2.13 -5.61 -11.44
CA THR A 57 -3.41 -5.22 -10.81
C THR A 57 -3.25 -4.48 -9.49
N GLY A 58 -2.01 -4.29 -9.04
CA GLY A 58 -1.69 -3.58 -7.82
C GLY A 58 -1.97 -2.08 -7.90
N SER A 59 -2.17 -1.46 -6.74
CA SER A 59 -2.32 0.00 -6.64
C SER A 59 -1.74 0.53 -5.33
N ALA A 60 -1.48 1.83 -5.30
CA ALA A 60 -1.11 2.53 -4.08
C ALA A 60 -1.76 3.91 -4.03
N GLN A 61 -2.07 4.38 -2.83
CA GLN A 61 -2.61 5.72 -2.57
C GLN A 61 -1.84 6.37 -1.43
N VAL A 62 -1.49 7.65 -1.59
CA VAL A 62 -0.85 8.46 -0.55
C VAL A 62 -1.87 9.40 0.08
N ALA A 63 -1.91 9.42 1.41
CA ALA A 63 -2.63 10.40 2.23
C ALA A 63 -1.62 11.36 2.83
N ILE A 64 -1.88 12.67 2.74
CA ILE A 64 -0.96 13.72 3.14
C ILE A 64 -1.62 14.58 4.23
N SER A 65 -0.84 14.96 5.24
CA SER A 65 -1.29 15.83 6.33
C SER A 65 -0.16 16.77 6.78
N GLY A 66 -0.52 17.88 7.42
CA GLY A 66 0.45 18.92 7.82
C GLY A 66 1.04 19.64 6.61
N GLY A 67 2.20 20.30 6.79
CA GLY A 67 2.81 21.14 5.74
C GLY A 67 1.89 22.27 5.27
N VAL A 68 2.20 22.84 4.12
CA VAL A 68 1.44 23.94 3.48
C VAL A 68 1.00 23.51 2.09
N PRO A 69 -0.33 23.42 1.82
CA PRO A 69 -0.81 23.08 0.48
C PRO A 69 -0.49 24.20 -0.54
N PRO A 70 -0.40 23.89 -1.86
CA PRO A 70 -0.68 22.60 -2.49
C PRO A 70 0.44 21.58 -2.30
N TYR A 71 0.08 20.29 -2.39
CA TYR A 71 1.03 19.17 -2.31
C TYR A 71 1.27 18.56 -3.68
N TYR A 72 2.47 18.02 -3.86
CA TYR A 72 2.89 17.31 -5.06
C TYR A 72 3.39 15.94 -4.67
N ALA A 73 2.94 14.89 -5.37
CA ALA A 73 3.41 13.54 -5.17
C ALA A 73 4.08 13.03 -6.46
N ALA A 74 5.33 12.59 -6.33
CA ALA A 74 6.13 12.03 -7.41
C ALA A 74 6.45 10.57 -7.08
N TRP A 75 5.96 9.64 -7.90
CA TRP A 75 6.12 8.21 -7.73
C TRP A 75 7.30 7.70 -8.56
N SER A 76 8.05 6.75 -8.01
CA SER A 76 9.16 6.09 -8.72
C SER A 76 8.73 5.32 -9.97
N SER A 77 7.44 5.01 -10.10
CA SER A 77 6.83 4.43 -11.31
C SER A 77 6.68 5.41 -12.47
N GLY A 78 6.88 6.73 -12.23
CA GLY A 78 6.64 7.79 -13.22
C GLY A 78 5.17 8.22 -13.34
N GLN A 79 4.24 7.58 -12.64
CA GLN A 79 2.84 8.02 -12.55
C GLN A 79 2.74 9.27 -11.67
N SER A 80 1.67 10.04 -11.79
CA SER A 80 1.42 11.28 -11.04
C SER A 80 0.05 11.25 -10.36
N GLY A 81 -0.13 12.16 -9.37
CA GLY A 81 -1.35 12.23 -8.57
C GLY A 81 -1.20 11.49 -7.25
N TYR A 82 -2.29 11.44 -6.48
CA TYR A 82 -2.29 10.85 -5.13
C TYR A 82 -2.58 9.33 -5.13
N GLN A 83 -2.87 8.77 -6.29
CA GLN A 83 -3.09 7.33 -6.49
C GLN A 83 -2.40 6.86 -7.76
N ILE A 84 -1.82 5.67 -7.70
CA ILE A 84 -1.27 4.94 -8.85
C ILE A 84 -1.96 3.57 -8.95
N ILE A 85 -2.18 3.10 -10.18
CA ILE A 85 -2.88 1.86 -10.49
C ILE A 85 -2.11 1.05 -11.54
N ASN A 86 -2.56 -0.18 -11.78
CA ASN A 86 -1.95 -1.09 -12.76
C ASN A 86 -0.46 -1.33 -12.50
N MET A 87 -0.14 -1.55 -11.22
CA MET A 87 1.22 -1.78 -10.77
C MET A 87 1.51 -3.27 -10.66
N LEU A 88 2.71 -3.65 -11.08
CA LEU A 88 3.28 -4.95 -10.76
C LEU A 88 3.63 -5.02 -9.27
N ALA A 89 3.85 -6.22 -8.75
CA ALA A 89 4.47 -6.39 -7.44
C ALA A 89 5.91 -5.88 -7.46
N GLY A 90 6.34 -5.27 -6.36
CA GLY A 90 7.69 -4.72 -6.25
C GLY A 90 7.81 -3.65 -5.18
N ASN A 91 9.02 -3.12 -5.05
CA ASN A 91 9.33 -2.02 -4.16
C ASN A 91 9.27 -0.70 -4.93
N TYR A 92 8.63 0.27 -4.34
CA TYR A 92 8.39 1.59 -4.90
C TYR A 92 8.64 2.66 -3.86
N GLN A 93 8.77 3.88 -4.34
CA GLN A 93 8.94 5.05 -3.51
C GLN A 93 8.00 6.17 -3.98
N VAL A 94 7.49 6.95 -3.05
CA VAL A 94 6.82 8.23 -3.34
C VAL A 94 7.53 9.34 -2.59
N SER A 95 7.79 10.44 -3.28
CA SER A 95 8.27 11.69 -2.71
C SER A 95 7.12 12.69 -2.72
N VAL A 96 6.74 13.16 -1.54
CA VAL A 96 5.70 14.18 -1.36
C VAL A 96 6.36 15.49 -1.00
N SER A 97 6.00 16.57 -1.68
CA SER A 97 6.44 17.92 -1.32
C SER A 97 5.26 18.85 -1.12
N ASP A 98 5.41 19.81 -0.22
CA ASP A 98 4.45 20.89 0.02
C ASP A 98 4.80 22.16 -0.75
N HIS A 99 3.98 23.21 -0.59
CA HIS A 99 4.23 24.54 -1.23
C HIS A 99 5.59 25.13 -0.83
N ASN A 100 6.03 24.91 0.39
CA ASN A 100 7.28 25.42 0.93
C ASN A 100 8.49 24.53 0.60
N GLN A 101 8.30 23.50 -0.25
CA GLN A 101 9.33 22.53 -0.65
C GLN A 101 9.84 21.67 0.52
N CYS A 102 9.06 21.54 1.62
CA CYS A 102 9.31 20.50 2.59
C CYS A 102 9.01 19.15 1.95
N VAL A 103 9.88 18.16 2.14
CA VAL A 103 9.79 16.87 1.45
C VAL A 103 9.68 15.74 2.47
N GLU A 104 8.76 14.80 2.20
CA GLU A 104 8.63 13.51 2.87
C GLU A 104 8.77 12.40 1.83
N VAL A 105 9.58 11.39 2.12
CA VAL A 105 9.85 10.27 1.21
C VAL A 105 9.47 8.97 1.88
N ILE A 106 8.68 8.15 1.18
CA ILE A 106 8.15 6.89 1.71
C ILE A 106 8.46 5.75 0.76
N ASP A 107 9.12 4.73 1.27
CA ASP A 107 9.29 3.45 0.60
C ASP A 107 8.12 2.53 0.94
N PHE A 108 7.60 1.81 -0.05
CA PHE A 108 6.50 0.87 0.13
C PHE A 108 6.61 -0.31 -0.82
N THR A 109 5.91 -1.39 -0.50
CA THR A 109 5.90 -2.61 -1.31
C THR A 109 4.47 -2.93 -1.76
N ILE A 110 4.30 -3.25 -3.03
CA ILE A 110 3.10 -3.89 -3.57
C ILE A 110 3.37 -5.39 -3.60
N ALA A 111 2.62 -6.13 -2.81
CA ALA A 111 2.75 -7.58 -2.68
C ALA A 111 2.03 -8.33 -3.81
N GLN A 112 2.38 -9.60 -4.01
CA GLN A 112 1.67 -10.56 -4.87
C GLN A 112 1.63 -11.93 -4.19
N PRO A 113 0.81 -12.88 -4.68
CA PRO A 113 0.89 -14.28 -4.27
C PRO A 113 2.31 -14.82 -4.42
N SER A 114 2.72 -15.77 -3.58
CA SER A 114 4.09 -16.29 -3.53
C SER A 114 4.50 -17.08 -4.79
N ALA A 115 3.51 -17.63 -5.49
CA ALA A 115 3.70 -18.40 -6.72
C ALA A 115 2.44 -18.36 -7.59
N PRO A 116 2.53 -18.67 -8.88
CA PRO A 116 1.38 -18.87 -9.74
C PRO A 116 0.44 -19.95 -9.19
N LEU A 117 -0.86 -19.79 -9.40
CA LEU A 117 -1.81 -20.83 -9.07
C LEU A 117 -1.55 -22.06 -9.95
N SER A 118 -1.42 -23.22 -9.33
CA SER A 118 -1.27 -24.51 -9.99
C SER A 118 -2.05 -25.59 -9.23
N VAL A 119 -2.33 -26.68 -9.89
CA VAL A 119 -3.02 -27.82 -9.29
C VAL A 119 -2.20 -29.10 -9.45
N LEU A 120 -2.06 -29.85 -8.36
CA LEU A 120 -1.52 -31.20 -8.36
C LEU A 120 -2.67 -32.18 -8.21
N LEU A 121 -2.74 -33.19 -9.09
CA LEU A 121 -3.73 -34.25 -9.02
C LEU A 121 -3.09 -35.53 -8.47
N ASN A 122 -3.62 -36.04 -7.38
CA ASN A 122 -3.31 -37.35 -6.84
C ASN A 122 -4.43 -38.30 -7.24
N ILE A 123 -4.09 -39.37 -7.97
CA ILE A 123 -5.06 -40.29 -8.56
C ILE A 123 -4.93 -41.67 -7.88
N THR A 124 -6.01 -42.18 -7.36
CA THR A 124 -6.16 -43.58 -6.97
C THR A 124 -6.92 -44.30 -8.09
N PRO A 125 -6.31 -45.20 -8.85
CA PRO A 125 -6.95 -45.86 -9.97
C PRO A 125 -8.03 -46.85 -9.47
N ILE A 126 -8.94 -47.24 -10.35
CA ILE A 126 -9.92 -48.32 -10.11
C ILE A 126 -9.19 -49.66 -9.87
N SER A 127 -9.72 -50.47 -8.97
CA SER A 127 -9.07 -51.71 -8.57
C SER A 127 -9.25 -52.86 -9.55
N CYS A 128 -10.42 -52.96 -10.22
CA CYS A 128 -10.72 -53.99 -11.18
C CYS A 128 -11.45 -53.44 -12.42
N TYR A 129 -11.50 -54.23 -13.48
CA TYR A 129 -12.19 -53.85 -14.73
C TYR A 129 -13.67 -53.57 -14.45
N GLN A 130 -14.14 -52.39 -14.91
CA GLN A 130 -15.50 -51.85 -14.70
C GLN A 130 -15.84 -51.45 -13.25
N ASP A 131 -14.91 -51.46 -12.32
CA ASP A 131 -15.13 -50.90 -10.99
C ASP A 131 -15.31 -49.37 -11.03
N THR A 132 -15.90 -48.85 -9.94
CA THR A 132 -16.15 -47.41 -9.74
C THR A 132 -15.62 -46.96 -8.38
N ASP A 133 -14.44 -47.44 -7.98
CA ASP A 133 -13.77 -47.10 -6.73
C ASP A 133 -12.59 -46.13 -6.87
N GLY A 134 -12.40 -45.58 -8.07
CA GLY A 134 -11.39 -44.58 -8.33
C GLY A 134 -11.60 -43.29 -7.55
N GLU A 135 -10.50 -42.59 -7.23
CA GLU A 135 -10.51 -41.32 -6.54
C GLU A 135 -9.51 -40.34 -7.19
N ILE A 136 -9.88 -39.07 -7.29
CA ILE A 136 -8.95 -38.00 -7.65
C ILE A 136 -9.02 -36.92 -6.59
N ASN A 137 -7.85 -36.59 -6.04
CA ASN A 137 -7.67 -35.47 -5.11
C ASN A 137 -6.89 -34.36 -5.77
N ALA A 138 -7.46 -33.15 -5.87
CA ALA A 138 -6.82 -31.94 -6.38
C ALA A 138 -6.26 -31.11 -5.22
N VAL A 139 -4.98 -30.80 -5.31
CA VAL A 139 -4.28 -29.94 -4.33
C VAL A 139 -3.83 -28.66 -5.03
N ALA A 140 -4.46 -27.55 -4.69
CA ALA A 140 -4.05 -26.23 -5.18
C ALA A 140 -2.75 -25.79 -4.54
N GLN A 141 -1.87 -25.19 -5.31
CA GLN A 141 -0.61 -24.63 -4.86
C GLN A 141 -0.45 -23.21 -5.44
N GLY A 142 0.20 -22.32 -4.68
CA GLY A 142 0.32 -20.91 -5.09
C GLY A 142 -1.01 -20.18 -5.10
N GLY A 143 -1.10 -19.06 -5.81
CA GLY A 143 -2.28 -18.21 -5.81
C GLY A 143 -2.64 -17.67 -4.41
N THR A 144 -3.90 -17.27 -4.22
CA THR A 144 -4.43 -16.75 -2.95
C THR A 144 -5.64 -17.56 -2.51
N PRO A 145 -5.62 -18.22 -1.33
CA PRO A 145 -6.79 -18.94 -0.82
C PRO A 145 -7.92 -17.95 -0.41
N PRO A 146 -9.19 -18.41 -0.32
CA PRO A 146 -9.63 -19.79 -0.49
C PRO A 146 -9.69 -20.22 -1.95
N TYR A 147 -9.53 -21.52 -2.20
CA TYR A 147 -9.62 -22.10 -3.53
C TYR A 147 -10.99 -22.73 -3.77
N ASN A 148 -11.50 -22.59 -5.02
CA ASN A 148 -12.67 -23.29 -5.49
C ASN A 148 -12.26 -24.27 -6.58
N TYR A 149 -12.86 -25.47 -6.54
CA TYR A 149 -12.57 -26.56 -7.47
C TYR A 149 -13.83 -26.88 -8.28
N TYR A 150 -13.75 -26.91 -9.60
CA TYR A 150 -14.89 -27.22 -10.43
C TYR A 150 -14.60 -28.43 -11.31
N TRP A 151 -15.20 -29.56 -10.93
CA TRP A 151 -15.12 -30.79 -11.69
C TRP A 151 -16.30 -30.89 -12.62
N TYR A 152 -16.05 -31.22 -13.88
CA TYR A 152 -17.10 -31.48 -14.85
C TYR A 152 -17.22 -32.98 -15.08
N ASN A 153 -18.37 -33.56 -14.78
CA ASN A 153 -18.69 -34.98 -14.96
C ASN A 153 -19.57 -35.26 -16.17
N GLY A 154 -19.72 -34.31 -17.10
CA GLY A 154 -20.59 -34.42 -18.26
C GLY A 154 -22.00 -33.84 -18.08
N THR A 155 -22.45 -33.59 -16.84
CA THR A 155 -23.80 -33.06 -16.53
C THR A 155 -23.78 -31.87 -15.58
N SER A 156 -22.87 -31.81 -14.62
CA SER A 156 -22.83 -30.76 -13.60
C SER A 156 -21.41 -30.48 -13.12
N PHE A 157 -21.22 -29.32 -12.48
CA PHE A 157 -19.99 -28.98 -11.78
C PHE A 157 -20.13 -29.28 -10.30
N VAL A 158 -19.07 -29.79 -9.69
CA VAL A 158 -18.98 -30.06 -8.24
C VAL A 158 -17.81 -29.29 -7.66
N ASN A 159 -18.04 -28.56 -6.59
CA ASN A 159 -16.97 -27.80 -5.89
C ASN A 159 -16.44 -28.60 -4.72
N LEU A 160 -15.54 -29.53 -4.99
CA LEU A 160 -14.88 -30.38 -4.00
C LEU A 160 -13.40 -30.53 -4.36
N SER A 161 -12.51 -30.56 -3.38
CA SER A 161 -11.09 -30.88 -3.61
C SER A 161 -10.86 -32.34 -3.99
N THR A 162 -11.81 -33.23 -3.65
CA THR A 162 -11.71 -34.68 -3.90
C THR A 162 -13.02 -35.20 -4.50
N ILE A 163 -12.91 -35.92 -5.59
CA ILE A 163 -14.02 -36.67 -6.19
C ILE A 163 -13.73 -38.16 -6.09
N ARG A 164 -14.78 -38.96 -5.81
CA ARG A 164 -14.73 -40.39 -5.51
C ARG A 164 -15.74 -41.17 -6.31
N PHE A 165 -15.64 -42.49 -6.23
CA PHE A 165 -16.54 -43.44 -6.93
C PHE A 165 -16.46 -43.24 -8.44
N LEU A 166 -15.24 -43.11 -8.94
CA LEU A 166 -14.97 -42.84 -10.36
C LEU A 166 -14.74 -44.16 -11.09
N GLY A 167 -15.41 -44.31 -12.23
CA GLY A 167 -15.11 -45.33 -13.21
C GLY A 167 -14.04 -44.91 -14.20
N GLN A 168 -13.80 -45.73 -15.22
CA GLN A 168 -12.93 -45.37 -16.32
C GLN A 168 -13.46 -44.13 -17.08
N GLY A 169 -12.63 -43.08 -17.24
CA GLY A 169 -13.07 -41.86 -17.91
C GLY A 169 -12.00 -40.79 -17.90
N VAL A 170 -12.33 -39.67 -18.54
CA VAL A 170 -11.54 -38.43 -18.52
C VAL A 170 -12.24 -37.43 -17.62
N TYR A 171 -11.51 -36.91 -16.65
CA TYR A 171 -12.01 -35.96 -15.67
C TYR A 171 -11.22 -34.66 -15.77
N ASN A 172 -11.91 -33.52 -15.85
CA ASN A 172 -11.28 -32.20 -15.92
C ASN A 172 -11.64 -31.40 -14.66
N VAL A 173 -10.64 -30.70 -14.11
CA VAL A 173 -10.79 -29.75 -13.01
C VAL A 173 -10.36 -28.36 -13.47
N THR A 174 -11.12 -27.36 -13.07
CA THR A 174 -10.79 -25.93 -13.30
C THR A 174 -10.82 -25.19 -11.98
#